data_4f77cf07068a9317277b1eb59b120b6c
#
_entry.id   4f77cf07068a9317277b1eb59b120b6c
#
_cell.length_a   1.000
_cell.length_b   1.000
_cell.length_c   1.000
_cell.angle_alpha   90.00
_cell.angle_beta   90.00
_cell.angle_gamma   90.00
#
_symmetry.space_group_name_H-M   'P 1'
#
loop_
_entity.id
_entity.type
_entity.pdbx_description
1 polymer ?
#
loop_
_entity_poly.entity_id
_entity_poly.type
_entity_poly.pdbx_seq_one_letter_code
_entity_poly.pdbx_strand_id
1 'polypeptide(L)'
;MATIASVLVPTKTIITSKVSWTPLANGDSGSAVDLNDYRDRSVQVLGTFGTGGSVTLQGSNDGGTTWATLTDQGGTNLTFTAAGIKHVQQLTEYIRPIVTAGDGTTALTVYVFMRGREQ
;
A
#
# COMPACT_ATOMS: atom_id res chain seq x y z
N MET A 1 -6.61 -3.64 16.93
CA MET A 1 -6.28 -3.33 15.52
C MET A 1 -7.03 -2.08 15.09
N ALA A 2 -6.34 -1.17 14.42
CA ALA A 2 -6.94 0.07 13.93
C ALA A 2 -6.90 0.12 12.40
N THR A 3 -7.78 0.91 11.83
CA THR A 3 -7.77 1.21 10.39
C THR A 3 -7.27 2.64 10.22
N ILE A 4 -6.16 2.78 9.51
CA ILE A 4 -5.51 4.07 9.33
C ILE A 4 -6.00 4.70 8.04
N ALA A 5 -6.49 5.94 8.12
CA ALA A 5 -7.01 6.64 6.96
C ALA A 5 -5.90 6.89 5.94
N SER A 6 -6.25 6.74 4.66
CA SER A 6 -5.36 7.14 3.58
C SER A 6 -5.37 8.65 3.45
N VAL A 7 -4.25 9.20 2.99
CA VAL A 7 -4.13 10.63 2.72
C VAL A 7 -3.69 10.78 1.27
N LEU A 8 -4.45 11.58 0.52
CA LEU A 8 -4.10 11.92 -0.85
C LEU A 8 -3.06 13.03 -0.80
N VAL A 9 -1.88 12.74 -1.32
CA VAL A 9 -0.75 13.66 -1.26
C VAL A 9 -0.65 14.41 -2.58
N PRO A 10 -0.59 15.76 -2.57
CA PRO A 10 -0.49 16.52 -3.83
C PRO A 10 0.74 16.12 -4.63
N THR A 11 0.58 16.07 -5.95
CA THR A 11 1.65 15.79 -6.90
C THR A 11 1.74 16.92 -7.92
N LYS A 12 2.82 16.90 -8.72
CA LYS A 12 3.09 18.01 -9.63
C LYS A 12 2.18 18.02 -10.85
N THR A 13 1.60 16.89 -11.22
CA THR A 13 0.80 16.79 -12.44
C THR A 13 -0.54 16.16 -12.15
N ILE A 14 -1.50 16.41 -13.05
CA ILE A 14 -2.84 15.86 -12.91
C ILE A 14 -2.92 14.37 -13.28
N ILE A 15 -1.88 13.84 -13.96
CA ILE A 15 -1.87 12.44 -14.37
C ILE A 15 -1.17 11.53 -13.35
N THR A 16 -0.66 12.12 -12.27
CA THR A 16 -0.06 11.32 -11.19
C THR A 16 -0.85 11.52 -9.90
N SER A 17 -0.76 10.54 -9.03
CA SER A 17 -1.38 10.63 -7.71
C SER A 17 -0.56 9.83 -6.71
N LYS A 18 -0.65 10.20 -5.45
CA LYS A 18 0.05 9.50 -4.38
C LYS A 18 -0.85 9.46 -3.15
N VAL A 19 -0.96 8.28 -2.55
CA VAL A 19 -1.63 8.14 -1.26
C VAL A 19 -0.63 7.65 -0.24
N SER A 20 -0.87 7.99 1.02
CA SER A 20 -0.04 7.52 2.12
C SER A 20 -0.91 7.01 3.26
N TRP A 21 -0.34 6.07 4.00
CA TRP A 21 -0.90 5.58 5.26
C TRP A 21 0.22 5.67 6.29
N THR A 22 0.03 6.47 7.33
CA THR A 22 1.08 6.67 8.34
C THR A 22 0.48 7.20 9.65
N PRO A 23 0.97 6.70 10.81
CA PRO A 23 1.78 5.50 10.97
C PRO A 23 0.91 4.24 11.07
N LEU A 24 1.47 3.13 10.61
CA LEU A 24 0.83 1.82 10.73
C LEU A 24 1.57 1.05 11.82
N ALA A 25 0.87 0.72 12.89
CA ALA A 25 1.40 -0.07 13.98
C ALA A 25 1.15 -1.55 13.75
N ASN A 26 1.71 -2.39 14.61
CA ASN A 26 1.49 -3.83 14.53
C ASN A 26 0.00 -4.15 14.56
N GLY A 27 -0.46 -4.88 13.57
CA GLY A 27 -1.85 -5.28 13.44
C GLY A 27 -2.77 -4.28 12.75
N ASP A 28 -2.26 -3.10 12.41
CA ASP A 28 -3.07 -2.10 11.72
C ASP A 28 -3.25 -2.44 10.24
N SER A 29 -4.39 -2.04 9.70
CA SER A 29 -4.61 -2.05 8.26
C SER A 29 -4.91 -0.64 7.78
N GLY A 30 -4.51 -0.34 6.56
CA GLY A 30 -4.86 0.93 5.94
C GLY A 30 -6.29 0.89 5.42
N SER A 31 -6.94 2.05 5.36
CA SER A 31 -8.24 2.15 4.72
C SER A 31 -8.12 1.85 3.23
N ALA A 32 -9.13 1.19 2.67
CA ALA A 32 -9.16 0.86 1.26
C ALA A 32 -9.26 2.15 0.42
N VAL A 33 -8.52 2.21 -0.67
CA VAL A 33 -8.61 3.32 -1.61
C VAL A 33 -9.01 2.80 -2.98
N ASP A 34 -9.84 3.57 -3.65
CA ASP A 34 -10.33 3.32 -4.99
C ASP A 34 -9.67 4.33 -5.91
N LEU A 35 -8.71 3.86 -6.71
CA LEU A 35 -7.95 4.72 -7.61
C LEU A 35 -7.96 4.13 -9.02
N ASN A 36 -9.16 3.86 -9.51
CA ASN A 36 -9.38 3.14 -10.77
C ASN A 36 -8.86 3.88 -12.01
N ASP A 37 -8.65 5.20 -11.90
CA ASP A 37 -8.16 5.98 -13.02
C ASP A 37 -6.64 5.87 -13.21
N TYR A 38 -5.94 5.13 -12.32
CA TYR A 38 -4.48 5.08 -12.32
C TYR A 38 -4.01 3.66 -12.52
N ARG A 39 -3.11 3.45 -13.48
CA ARG A 39 -2.69 2.12 -13.92
C ARG A 39 -1.31 1.70 -13.45
N ASP A 40 -0.31 2.57 -13.65
CA ASP A 40 1.06 2.25 -13.26
C ASP A 40 1.24 2.62 -11.80
N ARG A 41 1.55 1.65 -10.96
CA ARG A 41 1.63 1.86 -9.52
C ARG A 41 2.93 1.32 -8.97
N SER A 42 3.48 2.02 -7.98
CA SER A 42 4.59 1.52 -7.17
C SER A 42 4.23 1.71 -5.71
N VAL A 43 4.76 0.83 -4.86
CA VAL A 43 4.58 0.91 -3.42
C VAL A 43 5.95 1.10 -2.77
N GLN A 44 6.02 2.04 -1.83
CA GLN A 44 7.21 2.26 -1.03
C GLN A 44 6.86 2.12 0.44
N VAL A 45 7.69 1.38 1.16
CA VAL A 45 7.54 1.19 2.59
C VAL A 45 8.77 1.71 3.29
N LEU A 46 8.56 2.46 4.37
CA LEU A 46 9.65 2.97 5.22
C LEU A 46 9.15 3.10 6.65
N GLY A 47 10.05 3.43 7.55
CA GLY A 47 9.73 3.63 8.96
C GLY A 47 10.38 2.58 9.83
N THR A 48 9.81 2.39 11.02
CA THR A 48 10.32 1.43 12.00
C THR A 48 9.54 0.13 11.91
N PHE A 49 10.25 -0.94 11.51
CA PHE A 49 9.60 -2.25 11.39
C PHE A 49 9.45 -2.96 12.73
N GLY A 50 10.36 -2.72 13.67
CA GLY A 50 10.39 -3.45 14.94
C GLY A 50 10.87 -4.87 14.74
N THR A 51 10.72 -5.69 15.75
CA THR A 51 11.12 -7.10 15.69
C THR A 51 10.09 -7.87 14.88
N GLY A 52 10.52 -8.46 13.76
CA GLY A 52 9.66 -9.28 12.91
C GLY A 52 8.61 -8.50 12.16
N GLY A 53 8.76 -7.18 12.02
CA GLY A 53 7.78 -6.35 11.34
C GLY A 53 7.58 -6.73 9.89
N SER A 54 6.32 -6.75 9.45
CA SER A 54 5.95 -7.15 8.09
C SER A 54 4.67 -6.43 7.67
N VAL A 55 4.70 -5.83 6.48
CA VAL A 55 3.53 -5.19 5.90
C VAL A 55 3.31 -5.75 4.50
N THR A 56 2.06 -5.99 4.16
CA THR A 56 1.65 -6.57 2.89
C THR A 56 0.68 -5.64 2.19
N LEU A 57 0.85 -5.48 0.87
CA LEU A 57 -0.11 -4.74 0.06
C LEU A 57 -1.14 -5.70 -0.49
N GLN A 58 -2.41 -5.38 -0.30
CA GLN A 58 -3.53 -6.22 -0.72
C GLN A 58 -4.41 -5.46 -1.70
N GLY A 59 -5.08 -6.21 -2.55
CA GLY A 59 -6.06 -5.66 -3.49
C GLY A 59 -7.37 -6.43 -3.45
N SER A 60 -8.43 -5.78 -3.91
CA SER A 60 -9.77 -6.36 -3.95
C SER A 60 -10.49 -5.88 -5.20
N ASN A 61 -11.26 -6.78 -5.83
CA ASN A 61 -12.13 -6.45 -6.96
C ASN A 61 -13.60 -6.72 -6.66
N ASP A 62 -13.95 -6.98 -5.40
CA ASP A 62 -15.33 -7.22 -5.01
C ASP A 62 -15.83 -6.20 -3.98
N GLY A 63 -15.39 -4.96 -4.15
CA GLY A 63 -15.82 -3.87 -3.28
C GLY A 63 -15.15 -3.85 -1.93
N GLY A 64 -14.04 -4.56 -1.76
CA GLY A 64 -13.34 -4.61 -0.48
C GLY A 64 -13.85 -5.70 0.46
N THR A 65 -14.60 -6.67 -0.07
CA THR A 65 -15.11 -7.79 0.75
C THR A 65 -14.04 -8.87 0.90
N THR A 66 -13.36 -9.21 -0.19
CA THR A 66 -12.30 -10.23 -0.20
C THR A 66 -11.00 -9.60 -0.65
N TRP A 67 -9.92 -9.87 0.09
CA TRP A 67 -8.61 -9.27 -0.17
C TRP A 67 -7.61 -10.35 -0.53
N ALA A 68 -6.75 -10.02 -1.49
CA ALA A 68 -5.66 -10.92 -1.90
C ALA A 68 -4.35 -10.15 -1.91
N THR A 69 -3.26 -10.84 -1.63
CA THR A 69 -1.92 -10.25 -1.68
C THR A 69 -1.54 -9.95 -3.12
N LEU A 70 -1.08 -8.72 -3.36
CA LEU A 70 -0.60 -8.31 -4.66
C LEU A 70 0.85 -8.74 -4.84
N THR A 71 1.31 -8.77 -6.09
CA THR A 71 2.67 -9.19 -6.42
C THR A 71 3.39 -8.11 -7.21
N ASP A 72 4.72 -8.21 -7.26
CA ASP A 72 5.53 -7.38 -8.12
C ASP A 72 5.64 -7.99 -9.52
N GLN A 73 6.44 -7.38 -10.39
CA GLN A 73 6.58 -7.84 -11.78
C GLN A 73 7.12 -9.26 -11.89
N GLY A 74 7.90 -9.69 -10.91
CA GLY A 74 8.46 -11.03 -10.90
C GLY A 74 7.54 -12.08 -10.30
N GLY A 75 6.35 -11.69 -9.83
CA GLY A 75 5.40 -12.60 -9.19
C GLY A 75 5.66 -12.80 -7.72
N THR A 76 6.56 -12.01 -7.11
CA THR A 76 6.84 -12.09 -5.68
C THR A 76 5.81 -11.27 -4.91
N ASN A 77 5.29 -11.83 -3.83
CA ASN A 77 4.32 -11.14 -2.98
C ASN A 77 4.87 -9.80 -2.51
N LEU A 78 4.01 -8.78 -2.50
CA LEU A 78 4.35 -7.45 -2.02
C LEU A 78 4.26 -7.43 -0.49
N THR A 79 5.13 -8.19 0.14
CA THR A 79 5.29 -8.25 1.58
C THR A 79 6.67 -7.70 1.91
N PHE A 80 6.71 -6.65 2.72
CA PHE A 80 7.94 -5.96 3.06
C PHE A 80 8.32 -6.25 4.50
N THR A 81 9.55 -6.70 4.70
CA THR A 81 10.13 -6.86 6.04
C THR A 81 11.24 -5.85 6.28
N ALA A 82 11.51 -5.02 5.29
CA ALA A 82 12.49 -3.92 5.34
C ALA A 82 12.04 -2.84 4.37
N ALA A 83 12.59 -1.64 4.51
CA ALA A 83 12.26 -0.53 3.63
C ALA A 83 12.59 -0.87 2.17
N GLY A 84 11.78 -0.38 1.26
CA GLY A 84 12.02 -0.62 -0.16
C GLY A 84 10.91 -0.09 -1.03
N ILE A 85 11.11 -0.20 -2.35
CA ILE A 85 10.14 0.21 -3.36
C ILE A 85 9.98 -0.94 -4.35
N LYS A 86 8.75 -1.25 -4.73
CA LYS A 86 8.47 -2.29 -5.73
C LYS A 86 7.29 -1.87 -6.60
N HIS A 87 7.27 -2.41 -7.82
CA HIS A 87 6.16 -2.22 -8.73
C HIS A 87 4.96 -3.06 -8.30
N VAL A 88 3.75 -2.53 -8.47
CA VAL A 88 2.52 -3.27 -8.20
C VAL A 88 1.99 -3.81 -9.52
N GLN A 89 2.02 -5.13 -9.68
CA GLN A 89 1.69 -5.78 -10.94
C GLN A 89 0.20 -5.75 -11.24
N GLN A 90 -0.64 -6.03 -10.25
CA GLN A 90 -2.08 -6.13 -10.48
C GLN A 90 -2.75 -4.77 -10.37
N LEU A 91 -3.67 -4.49 -11.28
CA LEU A 91 -4.57 -3.36 -11.17
C LEU A 91 -5.87 -3.86 -10.55
N THR A 92 -6.16 -3.40 -9.34
CA THR A 92 -7.36 -3.82 -8.62
C THR A 92 -8.27 -2.64 -8.33
N GLU A 93 -9.54 -2.93 -8.05
CA GLU A 93 -10.53 -1.91 -7.73
C GLU A 93 -10.15 -1.14 -6.47
N TYR A 94 -9.74 -1.87 -5.43
CA TYR A 94 -9.30 -1.30 -4.17
C TYR A 94 -7.94 -1.82 -3.79
N ILE A 95 -7.21 -1.04 -2.99
CA ILE A 95 -5.88 -1.42 -2.52
C ILE A 95 -5.73 -0.90 -1.09
N ARG A 96 -5.04 -1.67 -0.27
CA ARG A 96 -4.74 -1.29 1.12
C ARG A 96 -3.48 -2.00 1.60
N PRO A 97 -2.71 -1.39 2.51
CA PRO A 97 -1.66 -2.10 3.24
C PRO A 97 -2.23 -2.75 4.50
N ILE A 98 -1.59 -3.83 4.94
CA ILE A 98 -1.90 -4.44 6.23
C ILE A 98 -0.60 -4.86 6.90
N VAL A 99 -0.44 -4.49 8.17
CA VAL A 99 0.71 -4.90 8.97
C VAL A 99 0.38 -6.24 9.62
N THR A 100 1.05 -7.29 9.16
CA THR A 100 0.73 -8.66 9.57
C THR A 100 1.54 -9.13 10.76
N ALA A 101 2.65 -8.45 11.07
CA ALA A 101 3.51 -8.82 12.20
C ALA A 101 4.33 -7.61 12.63
N GLY A 102 4.82 -7.64 13.86
CA GLY A 102 5.65 -6.56 14.39
C GLY A 102 5.69 -6.62 15.91
N ASP A 103 6.05 -5.51 16.52
CA ASP A 103 6.08 -5.36 17.97
C ASP A 103 5.51 -4.00 18.38
N GLY A 104 5.67 -3.62 19.64
CA GLY A 104 5.14 -2.36 20.15
C GLY A 104 5.81 -1.12 19.61
N THR A 105 6.93 -1.25 18.90
CA THR A 105 7.63 -0.12 18.28
C THR A 105 7.35 0.02 16.81
N THR A 106 6.60 -0.89 16.20
CA THR A 106 6.32 -0.86 14.77
C THR A 106 5.55 0.40 14.41
N ALA A 107 6.09 1.17 13.47
CA ALA A 107 5.48 2.41 12.99
C ALA A 107 5.91 2.61 11.55
N LEU A 108 5.08 2.17 10.61
CA LEU A 108 5.42 2.12 9.20
C LEU A 108 4.66 3.18 8.42
N THR A 109 5.29 3.64 7.36
CA THR A 109 4.67 4.52 6.38
C THR A 109 4.65 3.80 5.05
N VAL A 110 3.48 3.78 4.41
CA VAL A 110 3.31 3.17 3.09
C VAL A 110 2.84 4.24 2.12
N TYR A 111 3.56 4.39 1.02
CA TYR A 111 3.17 5.25 -0.08
C TYR A 111 2.81 4.38 -1.27
N VAL A 112 1.74 4.74 -1.97
CA VAL A 112 1.47 4.20 -3.30
C VAL A 112 1.44 5.38 -4.26
N PHE A 113 2.37 5.37 -5.21
CA PHE A 113 2.46 6.39 -6.25
C PHE A 113 1.98 5.77 -7.55
N MET A 114 1.21 6.53 -8.32
CA MET A 114 0.58 5.98 -9.51
C MET A 114 0.47 7.02 -10.59
N ARG A 115 0.39 6.54 -11.83
CA ARG A 115 0.23 7.39 -12.99
C ARG A 115 -1.06 7.00 -13.70
N GLY A 116 -1.85 8.01 -14.04
CA GLY A 116 -3.07 7.80 -14.78
C GLY A 116 -2.84 7.76 -16.28
N ARG A 117 -3.94 7.70 -17.00
CA ARG A 117 -3.93 7.71 -18.45
C ARG A 117 -3.74 9.15 -18.93
N GLU A 118 -2.91 9.30 -19.95
CA GLU A 118 -2.76 10.60 -20.58
C GLU A 118 -4.06 11.02 -21.28
N GLN A 119 -4.32 12.30 -21.26
CA GLN A 119 -5.46 12.89 -21.94
C GLN A 119 -5.11 13.22 -23.38
#